data_e812984289664bef6554b35b27167c96
#
_entry.id   e812984289664bef6554b35b27167c96
#
_cell.length_a   1.000
_cell.length_b   1.000
_cell.length_c   1.000
_cell.angle_alpha   90.00
_cell.angle_beta   90.00
_cell.angle_gamma   90.00
#
_symmetry.space_group_name_H-M   'P 1'
#
loop_
_entity.id
_entity.type
_entity.pdbx_description
1 polymer ?
#
loop_
_entity_poly.entity_id
_entity_poly.type
_entity_poly.pdbx_seq_one_letter_code
_entity_poly.pdbx_strand_id
1 'polypeptide(L)'
;MVKEVNMTKMLEDATENFTTGFMCSESVLEVLNRHYDLGIGEEAIALSTGFPYGFGDGGNVCGAVAGATMCLGKVFGRTVKGDPAFKKCIDVVRELNDDVAKDYVSSICPELIYDYEFTEPDRKVFCTGIVHTCIRSFAKIMERECGVKITE
;
A
#
# COMPACT_ATOMS: atom_id res chain seq x y z
N MET A 1 16.69 2.35 -7.07
CA MET A 1 15.87 3.12 -6.09
C MET A 1 16.24 4.59 -6.20
N VAL A 2 15.26 5.48 -6.20
CA VAL A 2 15.43 6.94 -6.34
C VAL A 2 15.96 7.59 -5.06
N LYS A 3 16.41 8.85 -5.17
CA LYS A 3 16.88 9.65 -4.01
C LYS A 3 15.79 10.52 -3.40
N GLU A 4 14.77 10.85 -4.19
CA GLU A 4 13.64 11.67 -3.75
C GLU A 4 12.37 11.29 -4.49
N VAL A 5 11.22 11.55 -3.87
CA VAL A 5 9.88 11.35 -4.42
C VAL A 5 9.02 12.58 -4.16
N ASN A 6 8.07 12.85 -5.04
CA ASN A 6 7.07 13.91 -4.85
C ASN A 6 5.78 13.30 -4.30
N MET A 7 5.39 13.70 -3.08
CA MET A 7 4.22 13.15 -2.39
C MET A 7 2.92 13.48 -3.13
N THR A 8 2.74 14.74 -3.48
CA THR A 8 1.52 15.19 -4.19
C THR A 8 1.31 14.38 -5.46
N LYS A 9 2.37 14.21 -6.25
CA LYS A 9 2.30 13.44 -7.50
C LYS A 9 1.98 11.96 -7.27
N MET A 10 2.55 11.34 -6.24
CA MET A 10 2.22 9.95 -5.91
C MET A 10 0.76 9.78 -5.54
N LEU A 11 0.19 10.71 -4.77
CA LEU A 11 -1.21 10.63 -4.36
C LEU A 11 -2.17 10.89 -5.52
N GLU A 12 -1.84 11.82 -6.43
CA GLU A 12 -2.59 12.05 -7.66
C GLU A 12 -2.61 10.81 -8.55
N ASP A 13 -1.44 10.23 -8.81
CA ASP A 13 -1.30 9.03 -9.63
C ASP A 13 -2.05 7.82 -9.03
N ALA A 14 -2.02 7.67 -7.70
CA ALA A 14 -2.75 6.61 -7.02
C ALA A 14 -4.28 6.81 -7.10
N THR A 15 -4.73 8.06 -7.00
CA THR A 15 -6.14 8.41 -7.18
C THR A 15 -6.59 8.10 -8.61
N GLU A 16 -5.79 8.50 -9.60
CA GLU A 16 -6.07 8.20 -11.01
C GLU A 16 -6.17 6.68 -11.23
N ASN A 17 -5.16 5.91 -10.82
CA ASN A 17 -5.16 4.46 -10.96
C ASN A 17 -6.40 3.82 -10.33
N PHE A 18 -6.73 4.23 -9.09
CA PHE A 18 -7.84 3.66 -8.34
C PHE A 18 -9.21 4.05 -8.91
N THR A 19 -9.32 5.20 -9.57
CA THR A 19 -10.58 5.68 -10.18
C THR A 19 -10.76 5.26 -11.64
N THR A 20 -9.69 4.86 -12.33
CA THR A 20 -9.74 4.56 -13.77
C THR A 20 -9.56 3.08 -14.13
N GLY A 21 -9.45 2.17 -13.16
CA GLY A 21 -9.48 0.75 -13.49
C GLY A 21 -8.74 -0.18 -12.54
N PHE A 22 -7.66 0.26 -11.88
CA PHE A 22 -7.01 -0.54 -10.86
C PHE A 22 -7.82 -0.51 -9.55
N MET A 23 -7.70 -1.58 -8.77
CA MET A 23 -8.23 -1.62 -7.42
C MET A 23 -7.18 -1.15 -6.40
N CYS A 24 -7.54 -1.15 -5.12
CA CYS A 24 -6.71 -0.58 -4.06
C CYS A 24 -5.29 -1.16 -3.97
N SER A 25 -5.14 -2.49 -4.04
CA SER A 25 -3.83 -3.14 -3.96
C SER A 25 -2.95 -2.84 -5.16
N GLU A 26 -3.52 -2.93 -6.36
CA GLU A 26 -2.81 -2.66 -7.61
C GLU A 26 -2.39 -1.19 -7.71
N SER A 27 -3.26 -0.28 -7.31
CA SER A 27 -2.99 1.17 -7.33
C SER A 27 -1.82 1.54 -6.41
N VAL A 28 -1.80 1.02 -5.18
CA VAL A 28 -0.71 1.26 -4.25
C VAL A 28 0.59 0.64 -4.75
N LEU A 29 0.56 -0.63 -5.16
CA LEU A 29 1.73 -1.36 -5.63
C LEU A 29 2.36 -0.69 -6.85
N GLU A 30 1.55 -0.35 -7.87
CA GLU A 30 2.04 0.28 -9.11
C GLU A 30 2.68 1.64 -8.83
N VAL A 31 2.00 2.50 -8.08
CA VAL A 31 2.50 3.84 -7.77
C VAL A 31 3.80 3.79 -6.98
N LEU A 32 3.86 2.98 -5.92
CA LEU A 32 5.08 2.85 -5.13
C LEU A 32 6.22 2.23 -5.94
N ASN A 33 5.93 1.22 -6.75
CA ASN A 33 6.93 0.62 -7.65
C ASN A 33 7.52 1.64 -8.61
N ARG A 34 6.67 2.42 -9.28
CA ARG A 34 7.07 3.39 -10.29
C ARG A 34 7.83 4.56 -9.69
N HIS A 35 7.31 5.17 -8.62
CA HIS A 35 7.93 6.36 -8.03
C HIS A 35 9.24 6.07 -7.28
N TYR A 36 9.36 4.89 -6.66
CA TYR A 36 10.58 4.49 -5.95
C TYR A 36 11.56 3.68 -6.79
N ASP A 37 11.21 3.36 -8.03
CA ASP A 37 12.02 2.49 -8.90
C ASP A 37 12.40 1.17 -8.17
N LEU A 38 11.37 0.46 -7.70
CA LEU A 38 11.57 -0.76 -6.91
C LEU A 38 11.94 -1.97 -7.77
N GLY A 39 11.75 -1.89 -9.08
CA GLY A 39 12.02 -3.00 -10.00
C GLY A 39 11.07 -4.19 -9.79
N ILE A 40 9.81 -3.92 -9.44
CA ILE A 40 8.76 -4.93 -9.37
C ILE A 40 8.19 -5.13 -10.77
N GLY A 41 8.22 -6.36 -11.27
CA GLY A 41 7.70 -6.68 -12.60
C GLY A 41 6.18 -6.74 -12.66
N GLU A 42 5.63 -6.71 -13.89
CA GLU A 42 4.19 -6.78 -14.14
C GLU A 42 3.51 -8.02 -13.55
N GLU A 43 4.26 -9.13 -13.46
CA GLU A 43 3.77 -10.36 -12.82
C GLU A 43 3.38 -10.13 -11.36
N ALA A 44 4.15 -9.35 -10.60
CA ALA A 44 3.82 -9.06 -9.21
C ALA A 44 2.62 -8.12 -9.09
N ILE A 45 2.40 -7.21 -10.05
CA ILE A 45 1.19 -6.41 -10.11
C ILE A 45 -0.02 -7.32 -10.33
N ALA A 46 0.07 -8.26 -11.27
CA ALA A 46 -0.97 -9.26 -11.50
C ALA A 46 -1.26 -10.12 -10.25
N LEU A 47 -0.23 -10.49 -9.49
CA LEU A 47 -0.39 -11.22 -8.22
C LEU A 47 -1.16 -10.42 -7.16
N SER A 48 -1.13 -9.08 -7.22
CA SER A 48 -1.87 -8.23 -6.29
C SER A 48 -3.37 -8.12 -6.59
N THR A 49 -3.81 -8.52 -7.78
CA THR A 49 -5.21 -8.41 -8.23
C THR A 49 -6.20 -9.20 -7.36
N GLY A 50 -5.74 -10.21 -6.63
CA GLY A 50 -6.58 -11.00 -5.72
C GLY A 50 -6.83 -10.37 -4.34
N PHE A 51 -6.18 -9.28 -3.98
CA PHE A 51 -6.29 -8.68 -2.65
C PHE A 51 -7.46 -7.71 -2.42
N PRO A 52 -8.04 -7.04 -3.43
CA PRO A 52 -9.19 -6.18 -3.21
C PRO A 52 -10.33 -6.87 -2.48
N TYR A 53 -11.12 -6.04 -1.79
CA TYR A 53 -12.27 -6.47 -0.97
C TYR A 53 -11.90 -7.41 0.18
N GLY A 54 -10.71 -7.25 0.74
CA GLY A 54 -10.23 -8.11 1.83
C GLY A 54 -9.94 -9.53 1.34
N PHE A 55 -9.12 -9.64 0.31
CA PHE A 55 -8.71 -10.90 -0.32
C PHE A 55 -9.90 -11.60 -1.01
N GLY A 56 -10.30 -11.04 -2.16
CA GLY A 56 -11.34 -11.62 -2.99
C GLY A 56 -12.70 -11.69 -2.28
N ASP A 57 -13.08 -10.63 -1.57
CA ASP A 57 -14.30 -10.55 -0.74
C ASP A 57 -14.31 -11.52 0.46
N GLY A 58 -13.11 -11.88 0.92
CA GLY A 58 -12.93 -12.85 2.02
C GLY A 58 -13.02 -12.27 3.43
N GLY A 59 -13.29 -10.96 3.59
CA GLY A 59 -13.42 -10.34 4.90
C GLY A 59 -12.09 -10.15 5.65
N ASN A 60 -10.97 -10.09 4.93
CA ASN A 60 -9.63 -9.98 5.49
C ASN A 60 -9.06 -8.55 5.36
N VAL A 61 -7.74 -8.45 5.44
CA VAL A 61 -6.98 -7.21 5.38
C VAL A 61 -7.31 -6.38 4.13
N CYS A 62 -7.32 -5.06 4.28
CA CYS A 62 -7.49 -4.10 3.19
C CYS A 62 -6.45 -4.29 2.07
N GLY A 63 -6.91 -4.30 0.82
CA GLY A 63 -6.03 -4.45 -0.34
C GLY A 63 -4.97 -3.36 -0.46
N ALA A 64 -5.24 -2.13 -0.04
CA ALA A 64 -4.25 -1.06 -0.01
C ALA A 64 -3.09 -1.38 0.94
N VAL A 65 -3.40 -1.93 2.12
CA VAL A 65 -2.38 -2.41 3.08
C VAL A 65 -1.59 -3.57 2.47
N ALA A 66 -2.25 -4.50 1.80
CA ALA A 66 -1.58 -5.63 1.13
C ALA A 66 -0.61 -5.15 0.03
N GLY A 67 -1.02 -4.22 -0.83
CA GLY A 67 -0.16 -3.64 -1.88
C GLY A 67 1.08 -2.94 -1.31
N ALA A 68 0.91 -2.12 -0.28
CA ALA A 68 2.04 -1.48 0.40
C ALA A 68 2.95 -2.50 1.10
N THR A 69 2.37 -3.55 1.69
CA THR A 69 3.13 -4.65 2.29
C THR A 69 4.00 -5.38 1.26
N MET A 70 3.50 -5.61 0.05
CA MET A 70 4.31 -6.20 -1.03
C MET A 70 5.52 -5.31 -1.37
N CYS A 71 5.34 -3.99 -1.43
CA CYS A 71 6.44 -3.05 -1.66
C CYS A 71 7.46 -3.05 -0.51
N LEU A 72 7.00 -3.08 0.76
CA LEU A 72 7.89 -3.23 1.92
C LEU A 72 8.65 -4.56 1.87
N GLY A 73 7.97 -5.64 1.49
CA GLY A 73 8.61 -6.95 1.27
C GLY A 73 9.68 -6.92 0.19
N LYS A 74 9.46 -6.16 -0.89
CA LYS A 74 10.47 -5.97 -1.94
C LYS A 74 11.73 -5.28 -1.43
N VAL A 75 11.57 -4.28 -0.54
CA VAL A 75 12.70 -3.50 -0.01
C VAL A 75 13.39 -4.20 1.17
N PHE A 76 12.63 -4.73 2.10
CA PHE A 76 13.13 -5.25 3.39
C PHE A 76 13.01 -6.76 3.56
N GLY A 77 12.43 -7.45 2.58
CA GLY A 77 12.18 -8.88 2.64
C GLY A 77 13.43 -9.73 2.37
N ARG A 78 13.22 -11.04 2.36
CA ARG A 78 14.26 -12.04 2.16
C ARG A 78 13.85 -13.10 1.13
N THR A 79 14.84 -13.70 0.51
CA THR A 79 14.65 -14.86 -0.39
C THR A 79 15.32 -16.13 0.13
N VAL A 80 16.05 -16.04 1.24
CA VAL A 80 16.80 -17.14 1.85
C VAL A 80 16.23 -17.46 3.23
N LYS A 81 16.03 -18.75 3.52
CA LYS A 81 15.59 -19.24 4.83
C LYS A 81 16.58 -18.82 5.92
N GLY A 82 16.06 -18.35 7.05
CA GLY A 82 16.90 -17.94 8.19
C GLY A 82 17.53 -16.56 8.08
N ASP A 83 17.36 -15.85 6.96
CA ASP A 83 17.88 -14.48 6.81
C ASP A 83 17.26 -13.57 7.88
N PRO A 84 18.08 -12.82 8.66
CA PRO A 84 17.63 -11.91 9.72
C PRO A 84 16.83 -10.72 9.20
N ALA A 85 16.84 -10.42 7.90
CA ALA A 85 16.00 -9.39 7.28
C ALA A 85 14.51 -9.59 7.58
N PHE A 86 14.09 -10.83 7.89
CA PHE A 86 12.72 -11.15 8.30
C PHE A 86 12.21 -10.23 9.41
N LYS A 87 13.02 -10.03 10.46
CA LYS A 87 12.60 -9.19 11.60
C LYS A 87 12.31 -7.75 11.16
N LYS A 88 13.21 -7.16 10.39
CA LYS A 88 13.05 -5.79 9.89
C LYS A 88 11.80 -5.65 9.02
N CYS A 89 11.59 -6.59 8.13
CA CYS A 89 10.40 -6.58 7.27
C CYS A 89 9.10 -6.63 8.10
N ILE A 90 9.03 -7.49 9.11
CA ILE A 90 7.87 -7.58 10.00
C ILE A 90 7.67 -6.28 10.79
N ASP A 91 8.74 -5.67 11.29
CA ASP A 91 8.64 -4.44 12.07
C ASP A 91 8.08 -3.27 11.22
N VAL A 92 8.54 -3.09 9.98
CA VAL A 92 8.02 -2.02 9.09
C VAL A 92 6.59 -2.30 8.60
N VAL A 93 6.22 -3.56 8.39
CA VAL A 93 4.85 -3.93 8.03
C VAL A 93 3.90 -3.71 9.21
N ARG A 94 4.34 -4.00 10.44
CA ARG A 94 3.56 -3.66 11.65
C ARG A 94 3.31 -2.17 11.74
N GLU A 95 4.36 -1.33 11.53
CA GLU A 95 4.21 0.12 11.53
C GLU A 95 3.17 0.60 10.50
N LEU A 96 3.20 0.05 9.28
CA LEU A 96 2.19 0.34 8.27
C LEU A 96 0.76 0.03 8.76
N ASN A 97 0.55 -1.14 9.36
CA ASN A 97 -0.75 -1.50 9.93
C ASN A 97 -1.17 -0.57 11.06
N ASP A 98 -0.25 -0.21 11.96
CA ASP A 98 -0.51 0.70 13.07
C ASP A 98 -0.88 2.10 12.57
N ASP A 99 -0.20 2.61 11.54
CA ASP A 99 -0.52 3.90 10.93
C ASP A 99 -1.94 3.90 10.32
N VAL A 100 -2.32 2.85 9.61
CA VAL A 100 -3.67 2.73 9.05
C VAL A 100 -4.72 2.60 10.17
N ALA A 101 -4.48 1.76 11.16
CA ALA A 101 -5.40 1.56 12.28
C ALA A 101 -5.55 2.83 13.14
N LYS A 102 -4.53 3.67 13.24
CA LYS A 102 -4.59 4.96 13.93
C LYS A 102 -5.54 5.94 13.25
N ASP A 103 -5.54 5.97 11.92
CA ASP A 103 -6.37 6.90 11.15
C ASP A 103 -7.80 6.37 10.94
N TYR A 104 -7.97 5.04 10.85
CA TYR A 104 -9.21 4.39 10.45
C TYR A 104 -9.73 3.35 11.44
N VAL A 105 -9.11 3.21 12.61
CA VAL A 105 -9.46 2.26 13.69
C VAL A 105 -9.19 0.79 13.34
N SER A 106 -9.11 0.42 12.06
CA SER A 106 -8.90 -0.96 11.60
C SER A 106 -8.07 -0.99 10.32
N SER A 107 -7.50 -2.14 9.99
CA SER A 107 -6.92 -2.46 8.68
C SER A 107 -7.71 -3.58 7.96
N ILE A 108 -8.84 -3.99 8.50
CA ILE A 108 -9.69 -5.08 7.97
C ILE A 108 -10.76 -4.48 7.05
N CYS A 109 -10.81 -4.94 5.79
CA CYS A 109 -11.63 -4.33 4.74
C CYS A 109 -13.11 -4.18 5.13
N PRO A 110 -13.85 -5.20 5.59
CA PRO A 110 -15.25 -5.02 5.95
C PRO A 110 -15.47 -4.11 7.16
N GLU A 111 -14.52 -3.99 8.08
CA GLU A 111 -14.61 -3.06 9.19
C GLU A 111 -14.42 -1.61 8.72
N LEU A 112 -13.52 -1.39 7.77
CA LEU A 112 -13.25 -0.09 7.18
C LEU A 112 -14.43 0.46 6.39
N ILE A 113 -15.12 -0.40 5.63
CA ILE A 113 -16.21 -0.02 4.73
C ILE A 113 -17.59 -0.32 5.31
N TYR A 114 -17.70 -0.58 6.61
CA TYR A 114 -18.94 -1.00 7.27
C TYR A 114 -20.13 -0.08 6.99
N ASP A 115 -19.89 1.23 6.93
CA ASP A 115 -20.92 2.25 6.69
C ASP A 115 -21.20 2.51 5.20
N TYR A 116 -20.58 1.75 4.29
CA TYR A 116 -20.68 1.98 2.84
C TYR A 116 -21.23 0.75 2.12
N GLU A 117 -22.17 0.98 1.22
CA GLU A 117 -22.58 -0.04 0.26
C GLU A 117 -21.47 -0.32 -0.77
N PHE A 118 -21.35 -1.55 -1.21
CA PHE A 118 -20.28 -2.01 -2.09
C PHE A 118 -20.16 -1.21 -3.40
N THR A 119 -21.29 -0.75 -3.93
CA THR A 119 -21.38 -0.03 -5.22
C THR A 119 -21.42 1.48 -5.09
N GLU A 120 -21.42 2.03 -3.88
CA GLU A 120 -21.53 3.47 -3.66
C GLU A 120 -20.26 4.22 -4.09
N PRO A 121 -20.40 5.35 -4.83
CA PRO A 121 -19.26 6.22 -5.15
C PRO A 121 -18.52 6.73 -3.92
N ASP A 122 -19.23 7.04 -2.84
CA ASP A 122 -18.66 7.55 -1.58
C ASP A 122 -17.70 6.56 -0.93
N ARG A 123 -17.96 5.26 -1.04
CA ARG A 123 -17.03 4.21 -0.60
C ARG A 123 -15.67 4.35 -1.30
N LYS A 124 -15.68 4.62 -2.60
CA LYS A 124 -14.43 4.76 -3.37
C LYS A 124 -13.65 6.00 -2.95
N VAL A 125 -14.32 7.11 -2.66
CA VAL A 125 -13.71 8.31 -2.09
C VAL A 125 -13.08 8.01 -0.73
N PHE A 126 -13.81 7.34 0.16
CA PHE A 126 -13.30 6.91 1.46
C PHE A 126 -12.08 5.98 1.32
N CYS A 127 -12.16 4.95 0.47
CA CYS A 127 -11.06 4.02 0.22
C CYS A 127 -9.83 4.71 -0.40
N THR A 128 -10.02 5.77 -1.19
CA THR A 128 -8.90 6.59 -1.71
C THR A 128 -8.10 7.21 -0.55
N GLY A 129 -8.75 7.65 0.51
CA GLY A 129 -8.09 8.13 1.73
C GLY A 129 -7.19 7.05 2.36
N ILE A 130 -7.65 5.80 2.40
CA ILE A 130 -6.87 4.67 2.91
C ILE A 130 -5.66 4.39 2.00
N VAL A 131 -5.85 4.40 0.69
CA VAL A 131 -4.76 4.29 -0.30
C VAL A 131 -3.69 5.36 -0.04
N HIS A 132 -4.10 6.60 0.17
CA HIS A 132 -3.21 7.71 0.49
C HIS A 132 -2.46 7.49 1.81
N THR A 133 -3.13 7.03 2.85
CA THR A 133 -2.49 6.72 4.14
C THR A 133 -1.43 5.63 3.98
N CYS A 134 -1.69 4.58 3.22
CA CYS A 134 -0.71 3.53 2.95
C CYS A 134 0.53 4.08 2.21
N ILE A 135 0.35 4.95 1.22
CA ILE A 135 1.44 5.59 0.50
C ILE A 135 2.27 6.50 1.41
N ARG A 136 1.61 7.33 2.24
CA ARG A 136 2.30 8.21 3.21
C ARG A 136 3.09 7.41 4.25
N SER A 137 2.51 6.33 4.77
CA SER A 137 3.20 5.45 5.72
C SER A 137 4.42 4.79 5.10
N PHE A 138 4.27 4.24 3.88
CA PHE A 138 5.40 3.70 3.13
C PHE A 138 6.50 4.75 2.94
N ALA A 139 6.15 5.95 2.49
CA ALA A 139 7.11 7.03 2.25
C ALA A 139 7.87 7.43 3.53
N LYS A 140 7.17 7.57 4.65
CA LYS A 140 7.76 7.84 5.98
C LYS A 140 8.79 6.77 6.34
N ILE A 141 8.47 5.51 6.13
CA ILE A 141 9.38 4.38 6.38
C ILE A 141 10.60 4.47 5.46
N MET A 142 10.40 4.73 4.16
CA MET A 142 11.48 4.83 3.18
C MET A 142 12.42 6.02 3.46
N GLU A 143 11.88 7.14 3.89
CA GLU A 143 12.69 8.30 4.29
C GLU A 143 13.60 7.95 5.46
N ARG A 144 13.03 7.36 6.52
CA ARG A 144 13.78 6.96 7.72
C ARG A 144 14.82 5.88 7.47
N GLU A 145 14.42 4.82 6.76
CA GLU A 145 15.23 3.61 6.62
C GLU A 145 16.19 3.64 5.43
N CYS A 146 15.82 4.32 4.36
CA CYS A 146 16.56 4.34 3.10
C CYS A 146 17.06 5.74 2.71
N GLY A 147 16.69 6.79 3.46
CA GLY A 147 17.12 8.16 3.19
C GLY A 147 16.49 8.76 1.92
N VAL A 148 15.37 8.23 1.44
CA VAL A 148 14.66 8.78 0.28
C VAL A 148 13.90 10.04 0.70
N LYS A 149 14.30 11.18 0.17
CA LYS A 149 13.70 12.47 0.51
C LYS A 149 12.27 12.59 -0.01
N ILE A 150 11.37 13.10 0.82
CA ILE A 150 10.00 13.43 0.42
C ILE A 150 9.91 14.92 0.09
N THR A 151 9.39 15.24 -1.09
CA THR A 151 9.04 16.61 -1.52
C THR A 151 7.52 16.71 -1.70
N GLU A 152 6.99 17.94 -1.66
CA GLU A 152 5.57 18.23 -1.90
C GLU A 152 5.29 18.48 -3.39
#